data_a6e2d323ec214d910c665428a3ce20a9
#
_entry.id   a6e2d323ec214d910c665428a3ce20a9
#
_cell.length_a   1.000
_cell.length_b   1.000
_cell.length_c   1.000
_cell.angle_alpha   90.00
_cell.angle_beta   90.00
_cell.angle_gamma   90.00
#
_symmetry.space_group_name_H-M   'P 1'
#
loop_
_entity.id
_entity.type
_entity.pdbx_description
1 polymer ?
#
loop_
_entity_poly.entity_id
_entity_poly.type
_entity_poly.pdbx_seq_one_letter_code
_entity_poly.pdbx_strand_id
1 'polypeptide(L)'
;VGRSLHEEAFGAFVHAGGRVLVLDPAAEIPGCTTGFSAGEAGERLQAAVEYVQGSHVIIDAMTGIGVSGALRGIAGAIASSLGFDGELPDRPALPNNEPSSALPLVVAIDTPSGVGVNDGSLPGPYIPADVTVTFGAMKPCAMVPPASYACGRLTLVDFGFDIDDCVPAAEMTDGDFVTDSIRLPQLSDGKYSRGVVGLV
;
A
#
# COMPACT_ATOMS: atom_id res chain seq x y z
N VAL A 1 6.79 2.18 -14.21
CA VAL A 1 7.69 1.31 -13.41
C VAL A 1 7.45 -0.19 -13.71
N GLY A 2 6.35 -0.53 -14.39
CA GLY A 2 6.03 -1.90 -14.78
C GLY A 2 6.91 -2.45 -15.92
N ARG A 3 6.93 -3.78 -16.08
CA ARG A 3 7.69 -4.46 -17.15
C ARG A 3 6.95 -4.52 -18.49
N SER A 4 5.65 -4.30 -18.49
CA SER A 4 4.82 -4.29 -19.70
C SER A 4 3.80 -3.16 -19.61
N LEU A 5 3.53 -2.56 -20.75
CA LEU A 5 2.52 -1.54 -20.92
C LEU A 5 1.23 -2.20 -21.40
N HIS A 6 0.09 -1.89 -20.79
CA HIS A 6 -1.20 -2.27 -21.32
C HIS A 6 -1.59 -1.25 -22.41
N GLU A 7 -1.35 -1.60 -23.66
CA GLU A 7 -1.44 -0.68 -24.80
C GLU A 7 -2.80 0.02 -24.93
N GLU A 8 -3.89 -0.73 -24.74
CA GLU A 8 -5.25 -0.17 -24.82
C GLU A 8 -5.52 0.85 -23.72
N ALA A 9 -5.19 0.52 -22.46
CA ALA A 9 -5.37 1.42 -21.33
C ALA A 9 -4.47 2.67 -21.45
N PHE A 10 -3.23 2.48 -21.89
CA PHE A 10 -2.30 3.58 -22.15
C PHE A 10 -2.82 4.49 -23.27
N GLY A 11 -3.29 3.91 -24.38
CA GLY A 11 -3.89 4.66 -25.48
C GLY A 11 -5.11 5.47 -25.04
N ALA A 12 -6.00 4.87 -24.24
CA ALA A 12 -7.16 5.55 -23.68
C ALA A 12 -6.77 6.71 -22.76
N PHE A 13 -5.75 6.51 -21.89
CA PHE A 13 -5.22 7.56 -21.01
C PHE A 13 -4.66 8.75 -21.80
N VAL A 14 -3.83 8.49 -22.82
CA VAL A 14 -3.24 9.55 -23.67
C VAL A 14 -4.31 10.25 -24.48
N HIS A 15 -5.29 9.51 -25.03
CA HIS A 15 -6.41 10.08 -25.77
C HIS A 15 -7.28 11.00 -24.90
N ALA A 16 -7.42 10.69 -23.63
CA ALA A 16 -8.11 11.54 -22.65
C ALA A 16 -7.29 12.78 -22.22
N GLY A 17 -6.12 13.02 -22.81
CA GLY A 17 -5.24 14.13 -22.49
C GLY A 17 -4.28 13.87 -21.32
N GLY A 18 -4.12 12.62 -20.91
CA GLY A 18 -3.18 12.24 -19.87
C GLY A 18 -1.73 12.52 -20.28
N ARG A 19 -0.96 13.10 -19.36
CA ARG A 19 0.45 13.42 -19.58
C ARG A 19 1.33 12.25 -19.11
N VAL A 20 2.33 11.90 -19.90
CA VAL A 20 3.26 10.81 -19.61
C VAL A 20 4.66 11.38 -19.40
N LEU A 21 5.29 11.03 -18.30
CA LEU A 21 6.70 11.28 -18.01
C LEU A 21 7.44 9.95 -18.02
N VAL A 22 8.39 9.79 -18.96
CA VAL A 22 9.27 8.63 -19.01
C VAL A 22 10.48 8.90 -18.12
N LEU A 23 10.71 8.04 -17.15
CA LEU A 23 11.80 8.15 -16.18
C LEU A 23 12.94 7.16 -16.46
N ASP A 24 12.65 6.06 -17.16
CA ASP A 24 13.65 5.08 -17.55
C ASP A 24 14.12 5.36 -18.99
N PRO A 25 15.40 5.68 -19.21
CA PRO A 25 15.93 5.94 -20.56
C PRO A 25 15.86 4.70 -21.45
N ALA A 26 15.79 3.51 -20.89
CA ALA A 26 15.68 2.26 -21.63
C ALA A 26 14.22 1.83 -21.90
N ALA A 27 13.24 2.58 -21.40
CA ALA A 27 11.84 2.24 -21.63
C ALA A 27 11.44 2.50 -23.08
N GLU A 28 10.74 1.54 -23.69
CA GLU A 28 10.13 1.69 -25.01
C GLU A 28 8.65 2.00 -24.85
N ILE A 29 8.30 3.30 -24.92
CA ILE A 29 6.91 3.77 -24.77
C ILE A 29 6.48 4.48 -26.05
N PRO A 30 5.40 4.03 -26.72
CA PRO A 30 4.93 4.62 -27.94
C PRO A 30 4.65 6.14 -27.82
N GLY A 31 5.25 6.90 -28.73
CA GLY A 31 5.04 8.36 -28.75
C GLY A 31 5.78 9.16 -27.70
N CYS A 32 6.60 8.51 -26.86
CA CYS A 32 7.40 9.20 -25.84
C CYS A 32 8.88 9.26 -26.22
N THR A 33 9.55 10.34 -25.81
CA THR A 33 11.00 10.49 -25.99
C THR A 33 11.74 9.65 -24.97
N THR A 34 12.60 8.75 -25.43
CA THR A 34 13.44 7.83 -24.66
C THR A 34 14.91 8.00 -25.03
N GLY A 35 15.81 7.26 -24.43
CA GLY A 35 17.23 7.33 -24.76
C GLY A 35 17.96 8.60 -24.24
N PHE A 36 17.42 9.24 -23.21
CA PHE A 36 18.02 10.41 -22.57
C PHE A 36 19.23 10.03 -21.67
N SER A 37 20.09 11.01 -21.37
CA SER A 37 21.27 10.81 -20.55
C SER A 37 20.94 10.59 -19.06
N ALA A 38 21.91 10.11 -18.28
CA ALA A 38 21.75 9.96 -16.83
C ALA A 38 21.48 11.30 -16.11
N GLY A 39 22.06 12.40 -16.59
CA GLY A 39 21.78 13.74 -16.05
C GLY A 39 20.33 14.15 -16.27
N GLU A 40 19.85 13.99 -17.50
CA GLU A 40 18.44 14.25 -17.83
C GLU A 40 17.48 13.32 -17.07
N ALA A 41 17.88 12.08 -16.75
CA ALA A 41 17.08 11.17 -15.93
C ALA A 41 16.86 11.75 -14.51
N GLY A 42 17.89 12.34 -13.91
CA GLY A 42 17.79 13.01 -12.61
C GLY A 42 16.84 14.22 -12.65
N GLU A 43 16.99 15.09 -13.65
CA GLU A 43 16.10 16.24 -13.84
C GLU A 43 14.64 15.83 -14.05
N ARG A 44 14.43 14.78 -14.85
CA ARG A 44 13.08 14.22 -15.09
C ARG A 44 12.46 13.64 -13.82
N LEU A 45 13.25 12.95 -13.01
CA LEU A 45 12.80 12.41 -11.73
C LEU A 45 12.40 13.54 -10.78
N GLN A 46 13.22 14.57 -10.66
CA GLN A 46 12.92 15.73 -9.83
C GLN A 46 11.63 16.44 -10.30
N ALA A 47 11.51 16.69 -11.59
CA ALA A 47 10.30 17.30 -12.17
C ALA A 47 9.05 16.41 -11.95
N ALA A 48 9.20 15.09 -12.00
CA ALA A 48 8.10 14.17 -11.71
C ALA A 48 7.67 14.25 -10.24
N VAL A 49 8.62 14.28 -9.30
CA VAL A 49 8.35 14.40 -7.86
C VAL A 49 7.65 15.72 -7.56
N GLU A 50 8.16 16.84 -8.08
CA GLU A 50 7.55 18.16 -7.89
C GLU A 50 6.11 18.20 -8.44
N TYR A 51 5.89 17.60 -9.62
CA TYR A 51 4.55 17.53 -10.23
C TYR A 51 3.59 16.70 -9.38
N VAL A 52 4.04 15.55 -8.87
CA VAL A 52 3.25 14.66 -8.02
C VAL A 52 2.92 15.33 -6.69
N GLN A 53 3.90 15.97 -6.04
CA GLN A 53 3.69 16.69 -4.77
C GLN A 53 2.73 17.88 -4.90
N GLY A 54 2.66 18.50 -6.08
CA GLY A 54 1.71 19.57 -6.38
C GLY A 54 0.31 19.08 -6.77
N SER A 55 0.05 17.77 -6.83
CA SER A 55 -1.25 17.22 -7.19
C SER A 55 -2.20 17.17 -5.99
N HIS A 56 -3.50 17.03 -6.25
CA HIS A 56 -4.50 16.85 -5.18
C HIS A 56 -4.64 15.38 -4.77
N VAL A 57 -4.43 14.47 -5.72
CA VAL A 57 -4.52 13.03 -5.50
C VAL A 57 -3.34 12.35 -6.17
N ILE A 58 -2.69 11.45 -5.44
CA ILE A 58 -1.67 10.54 -5.95
C ILE A 58 -2.28 9.14 -5.99
N ILE A 59 -2.19 8.47 -7.13
CA ILE A 59 -2.52 7.06 -7.25
C ILE A 59 -1.22 6.28 -7.28
N ASP A 60 -0.91 5.58 -6.19
CA ASP A 60 0.24 4.69 -6.10
C ASP A 60 -0.13 3.30 -6.65
N ALA A 61 0.37 2.99 -7.83
CA ALA A 61 0.22 1.71 -8.50
C ALA A 61 1.56 1.18 -9.01
N MET A 62 2.67 1.52 -8.32
CA MET A 62 4.01 1.16 -8.79
C MET A 62 4.33 -0.32 -8.55
N THR A 63 3.91 -0.85 -7.41
CA THR A 63 4.18 -2.25 -7.04
C THR A 63 2.93 -2.91 -6.46
N GLY A 64 2.89 -4.23 -6.54
CA GLY A 64 1.85 -5.07 -5.94
C GLY A 64 2.47 -6.32 -5.33
N ILE A 65 1.71 -7.39 -5.23
CA ILE A 65 2.08 -8.64 -4.54
C ILE A 65 3.33 -9.36 -5.09
N GLY A 66 3.82 -9.01 -6.27
CA GLY A 66 4.98 -9.64 -6.91
C GLY A 66 6.34 -9.08 -6.51
N VAL A 67 6.40 -8.12 -5.59
CA VAL A 67 7.65 -7.49 -5.13
C VAL A 67 8.01 -7.97 -3.74
N SER A 68 9.28 -8.28 -3.52
CA SER A 68 9.83 -8.63 -2.21
C SER A 68 11.08 -7.79 -1.90
N GLY A 69 11.25 -7.43 -0.63
CA GLY A 69 12.36 -6.59 -0.17
C GLY A 69 12.22 -5.11 -0.55
N ALA A 70 13.26 -4.34 -0.27
CA ALA A 70 13.27 -2.89 -0.49
C ALA A 70 13.14 -2.51 -1.97
N LEU A 71 12.40 -1.44 -2.25
CA LEU A 71 12.34 -0.83 -3.58
C LEU A 71 13.73 -0.35 -4.00
N ARG A 72 14.04 -0.51 -5.29
CA ARG A 72 15.33 -0.14 -5.87
C ARG A 72 15.14 0.69 -7.14
N GLY A 73 16.24 1.31 -7.60
CA GLY A 73 16.24 2.11 -8.82
C GLY A 73 15.23 3.25 -8.77
N ILE A 74 14.53 3.48 -9.86
CA ILE A 74 13.58 4.60 -10.02
C ILE A 74 12.43 4.49 -9.00
N ALA A 75 11.89 3.29 -8.78
CA ALA A 75 10.82 3.09 -7.80
C ALA A 75 11.26 3.43 -6.38
N GLY A 76 12.48 3.02 -5.99
CA GLY A 76 13.07 3.37 -4.70
C GLY A 76 13.30 4.88 -4.56
N ALA A 77 13.80 5.53 -5.60
CA ALA A 77 14.02 6.98 -5.61
C ALA A 77 12.71 7.78 -5.49
N ILE A 78 11.65 7.36 -6.19
CA ILE A 78 10.32 7.95 -6.06
C ILE A 78 9.80 7.77 -4.63
N ALA A 79 9.85 6.55 -4.09
CA ALA A 79 9.37 6.26 -2.75
C ALA A 79 10.14 7.05 -1.68
N SER A 80 11.48 7.17 -1.78
CA SER A 80 12.29 8.00 -0.89
C SER A 80 11.92 9.49 -0.96
N SER A 81 11.47 9.97 -2.11
CA SER A 81 11.12 11.39 -2.31
C SER A 81 9.69 11.72 -1.89
N LEU A 82 8.77 10.75 -1.94
CA LEU A 82 7.34 10.94 -1.67
C LEU A 82 6.89 10.33 -0.34
N GLY A 83 7.71 9.48 0.26
CA GLY A 83 7.33 8.69 1.43
C GLY A 83 8.37 8.69 2.53
N PHE A 84 8.50 7.55 3.18
CA PHE A 84 9.41 7.30 4.29
C PHE A 84 10.40 6.18 3.95
N ASP A 85 11.51 6.14 4.66
CA ASP A 85 12.56 5.12 4.48
C ASP A 85 12.61 4.18 5.70
N GLY A 86 11.70 3.21 5.74
CA GLY A 86 11.64 2.18 6.79
C GLY A 86 11.19 2.69 8.17
N GLU A 87 10.98 3.99 8.33
CA GLU A 87 10.50 4.60 9.57
C GLU A 87 8.97 4.60 9.60
N LEU A 88 8.40 4.45 10.79
CA LEU A 88 6.95 4.61 10.98
C LEU A 88 6.57 6.09 10.95
N PRO A 89 5.42 6.43 10.37
CA PRO A 89 4.90 7.79 10.46
C PRO A 89 4.62 8.17 11.93
N ASP A 90 4.84 9.43 12.30
CA ASP A 90 4.63 9.96 13.67
C ASP A 90 3.19 9.72 14.18
N ARG A 91 2.25 9.64 13.26
CA ARG A 91 0.85 9.31 13.56
C ARG A 91 0.39 8.23 12.58
N PRO A 92 0.49 6.96 12.97
CA PRO A 92 -0.03 5.89 12.15
C PRO A 92 -1.55 6.08 11.93
N ALA A 93 -1.98 5.97 10.68
CA ALA A 93 -3.40 5.96 10.37
C ALA A 93 -4.04 4.72 10.99
N LEU A 94 -5.12 4.92 11.74
CA LEU A 94 -5.92 3.78 12.20
C LEU A 94 -6.86 3.35 11.05
N PRO A 95 -7.23 2.08 10.96
CA PRO A 95 -8.03 1.55 9.85
C PRO A 95 -9.35 2.28 9.58
N ASN A 96 -9.88 2.98 10.58
CA ASN A 96 -11.16 3.70 10.49
C ASN A 96 -10.99 5.22 10.58
N ASN A 97 -9.78 5.74 10.52
CA ASN A 97 -9.58 7.18 10.50
C ASN A 97 -10.07 7.76 9.17
N GLU A 98 -10.68 8.94 9.25
CA GLU A 98 -10.94 9.74 8.06
C GLU A 98 -9.61 10.03 7.36
N PRO A 99 -9.59 10.05 6.02
CA PRO A 99 -8.42 10.44 5.26
C PRO A 99 -7.89 11.79 5.75
N SER A 100 -6.58 11.93 5.77
CA SER A 100 -5.96 13.21 6.10
C SER A 100 -6.54 14.31 5.22
N SER A 101 -6.90 15.45 5.81
CA SER A 101 -7.28 16.65 5.04
C SER A 101 -6.07 17.30 4.36
N ALA A 102 -4.86 16.84 4.65
CA ALA A 102 -3.65 17.30 3.99
C ALA A 102 -3.58 16.76 2.55
N LEU A 103 -3.27 17.64 1.61
CA LEU A 103 -3.02 17.28 0.22
C LEU A 103 -1.51 17.03 0.01
N PRO A 104 -1.16 16.13 -0.92
CA PRO A 104 -2.01 15.28 -1.74
C PRO A 104 -2.59 14.08 -0.97
N LEU A 105 -3.81 13.68 -1.34
CA LEU A 105 -4.41 12.42 -0.89
C LEU A 105 -3.74 11.25 -1.63
N VAL A 106 -3.20 10.28 -0.91
CA VAL A 106 -2.54 9.11 -1.50
C VAL A 106 -3.47 7.91 -1.49
N VAL A 107 -3.75 7.37 -2.67
CA VAL A 107 -4.55 6.16 -2.87
C VAL A 107 -3.66 5.04 -3.40
N ALA A 108 -3.40 4.02 -2.61
CA ALA A 108 -2.66 2.84 -3.04
C ALA A 108 -3.58 1.83 -3.72
N ILE A 109 -3.09 1.28 -4.82
CA ILE A 109 -3.75 0.22 -5.58
C ILE A 109 -3.15 -1.12 -5.18
N ASP A 110 -3.98 -1.96 -4.60
CA ASP A 110 -3.69 -3.27 -4.03
C ASP A 110 -2.91 -3.22 -2.72
N THR A 111 -1.73 -2.66 -2.72
CA THR A 111 -0.87 -2.45 -1.54
C THR A 111 -0.05 -1.16 -1.71
N PRO A 112 0.29 -0.45 -0.63
CA PRO A 112 1.23 0.65 -0.72
C PRO A 112 2.58 0.18 -1.26
N SER A 113 3.17 0.96 -2.17
CA SER A 113 4.46 0.58 -2.75
C SER A 113 5.59 0.62 -1.74
N GLY A 114 6.34 -0.47 -1.66
CA GLY A 114 7.49 -0.62 -0.77
C GLY A 114 7.23 -1.36 0.54
N VAL A 115 5.98 -1.72 0.85
CA VAL A 115 5.69 -2.56 2.02
C VAL A 115 5.97 -4.04 1.75
N GLY A 116 6.32 -4.78 2.80
CA GLY A 116 6.45 -6.24 2.76
C GLY A 116 5.08 -6.88 2.79
N VAL A 117 4.58 -7.29 1.61
CA VAL A 117 3.20 -7.74 1.43
C VAL A 117 2.83 -8.94 2.28
N ASN A 118 3.75 -9.91 2.40
CA ASN A 118 3.50 -11.19 3.07
C ASN A 118 3.88 -11.21 4.56
N ASP A 119 4.74 -10.30 4.99
CA ASP A 119 5.31 -10.30 6.35
C ASP A 119 5.02 -9.01 7.14
N GLY A 120 4.40 -8.02 6.51
CA GLY A 120 4.10 -6.74 7.14
C GLY A 120 5.34 -5.88 7.44
N SER A 121 6.49 -6.17 6.85
CA SER A 121 7.72 -5.41 7.05
C SER A 121 7.72 -4.09 6.30
N LEU A 122 8.64 -3.18 6.68
CA LEU A 122 9.01 -1.97 5.95
C LEU A 122 10.50 -2.09 5.59
N PRO A 123 10.84 -2.80 4.50
CA PRO A 123 12.21 -3.17 4.18
C PRO A 123 13.08 -2.02 3.66
N GLY A 124 12.51 -0.86 3.39
CA GLY A 124 13.17 0.32 2.87
C GLY A 124 12.18 1.42 2.51
N PRO A 125 12.46 2.26 1.51
CA PRO A 125 11.55 3.32 1.09
C PRO A 125 10.17 2.79 0.71
N TYR A 126 9.13 3.43 1.22
CA TYR A 126 7.74 3.09 0.93
C TYR A 126 6.89 4.37 0.83
N ILE A 127 5.73 4.28 0.20
CA ILE A 127 4.77 5.38 0.09
C ILE A 127 3.57 5.08 0.99
N PRO A 128 3.40 5.79 2.11
CA PRO A 128 2.22 5.61 2.94
C PRO A 128 0.96 6.08 2.21
N ALA A 129 -0.13 5.35 2.35
CA ALA A 129 -1.41 5.67 1.74
C ALA A 129 -2.41 6.19 2.78
N ASP A 130 -3.26 7.13 2.37
CA ASP A 130 -4.45 7.53 3.14
C ASP A 130 -5.56 6.50 2.93
N VAL A 131 -5.61 5.91 1.73
CA VAL A 131 -6.57 4.86 1.37
C VAL A 131 -5.85 3.78 0.58
N THR A 132 -6.06 2.52 0.95
CA THR A 132 -5.63 1.37 0.15
C THR A 132 -6.84 0.62 -0.38
N VAL A 133 -6.93 0.51 -1.70
CA VAL A 133 -7.94 -0.30 -2.39
C VAL A 133 -7.30 -1.64 -2.74
N THR A 134 -7.62 -2.66 -1.96
CA THR A 134 -7.07 -4.02 -2.12
C THR A 134 -8.06 -4.93 -2.84
N PHE A 135 -7.57 -5.93 -3.56
CA PHE A 135 -8.36 -6.75 -4.47
C PHE A 135 -8.41 -8.21 -4.08
N GLY A 136 -9.59 -8.82 -4.19
CA GLY A 136 -9.84 -10.24 -4.01
C GLY A 136 -9.77 -10.71 -2.57
N ALA A 137 -8.63 -10.55 -1.92
CA ALA A 137 -8.44 -10.90 -0.51
C ALA A 137 -7.55 -9.89 0.21
N MET A 138 -7.70 -9.77 1.52
CA MET A 138 -6.81 -8.96 2.35
C MET A 138 -5.41 -9.59 2.39
N LYS A 139 -4.39 -8.76 2.24
CA LYS A 139 -2.99 -9.19 2.32
C LYS A 139 -2.46 -9.02 3.75
N PRO A 140 -1.47 -9.82 4.19
CA PRO A 140 -0.88 -9.68 5.52
C PRO A 140 -0.41 -8.27 5.84
N CYS A 141 0.19 -7.53 4.90
CA CYS A 141 0.64 -6.16 5.11
C CYS A 141 -0.48 -5.20 5.55
N ALA A 142 -1.73 -5.48 5.19
CA ALA A 142 -2.87 -4.66 5.59
C ALA A 142 -3.24 -4.84 7.07
N MET A 143 -2.82 -5.94 7.69
CA MET A 143 -3.19 -6.33 9.06
C MET A 143 -2.00 -6.38 10.00
N VAL A 144 -0.79 -6.69 9.49
CA VAL A 144 0.39 -6.93 10.30
C VAL A 144 1.27 -5.67 10.38
N PRO A 145 1.52 -5.13 11.59
CA PRO A 145 2.51 -4.07 11.79
C PRO A 145 3.93 -4.52 11.42
N PRO A 146 4.80 -3.58 10.98
CA PRO A 146 4.56 -2.15 10.85
C PRO A 146 3.83 -1.70 9.57
N ALA A 147 3.75 -2.54 8.53
CA ALA A 147 3.18 -2.16 7.23
C ALA A 147 1.71 -1.74 7.30
N SER A 148 0.93 -2.31 8.23
CA SER A 148 -0.49 -1.94 8.39
C SER A 148 -0.69 -0.46 8.72
N TYR A 149 0.29 0.19 9.34
CA TYR A 149 0.26 1.62 9.60
C TYR A 149 0.46 2.48 8.34
N ALA A 150 1.00 1.89 7.27
CA ALA A 150 1.18 2.54 5.99
C ALA A 150 -0.03 2.38 5.05
N CYS A 151 -1.01 1.54 5.39
CA CYS A 151 -2.12 1.21 4.50
C CYS A 151 -3.30 2.19 4.57
N GLY A 152 -3.38 3.01 5.61
CA GLY A 152 -4.49 3.93 5.81
C GLY A 152 -5.85 3.22 5.88
N ARG A 153 -6.89 3.84 5.34
CA ARG A 153 -8.22 3.26 5.26
C ARG A 153 -8.26 2.15 4.21
N LEU A 154 -8.65 0.95 4.61
CA LEU A 154 -8.72 -0.21 3.73
C LEU A 154 -10.10 -0.30 3.05
N THR A 155 -10.09 -0.61 1.76
CA THR A 155 -11.27 -0.94 0.98
C THR A 155 -11.00 -2.21 0.19
N LEU A 156 -11.70 -3.29 0.52
CA LEU A 156 -11.60 -4.55 -0.22
C LEU A 156 -12.59 -4.52 -1.39
N VAL A 157 -12.08 -4.78 -2.59
CA VAL A 157 -12.87 -5.05 -3.78
C VAL A 157 -12.87 -6.55 -4.01
N ASP A 158 -13.99 -7.17 -3.73
CA ASP A 158 -14.20 -8.60 -3.94
C ASP A 158 -14.40 -8.87 -5.44
N PHE A 159 -13.60 -9.79 -5.99
CA PHE A 159 -13.75 -10.27 -7.36
C PHE A 159 -14.51 -11.59 -7.46
N GLY A 160 -15.06 -12.07 -6.36
CA GLY A 160 -15.78 -13.35 -6.30
C GLY A 160 -14.84 -14.55 -6.44
N PHE A 161 -13.59 -14.43 -6.00
CA PHE A 161 -12.70 -15.59 -5.93
C PHE A 161 -13.21 -16.55 -4.86
N ASP A 162 -13.29 -17.82 -5.22
CA ASP A 162 -13.54 -18.90 -4.26
C ASP A 162 -12.26 -19.14 -3.45
N ILE A 163 -12.25 -18.64 -2.21
CA ILE A 163 -11.12 -18.76 -1.29
C ILE A 163 -11.46 -19.56 -0.04
N ASP A 164 -12.65 -20.17 0.02
CA ASP A 164 -13.15 -20.86 1.21
C ASP A 164 -12.28 -22.08 1.59
N ASP A 165 -11.67 -22.72 0.59
CA ASP A 165 -10.71 -23.81 0.79
C ASP A 165 -9.29 -23.35 1.11
N CYS A 166 -9.02 -22.03 1.11
CA CYS A 166 -7.68 -21.50 1.41
C CYS A 166 -7.48 -21.40 2.92
N VAL A 167 -6.34 -21.90 3.40
CA VAL A 167 -5.94 -21.68 4.80
C VAL A 167 -5.45 -20.23 4.94
N PRO A 168 -6.11 -19.39 5.74
CA PRO A 168 -5.69 -18.01 5.93
C PRO A 168 -4.35 -17.95 6.66
N ALA A 169 -3.49 -17.00 6.30
CA ALA A 169 -2.23 -16.74 7.00
C ALA A 169 -2.45 -16.13 8.40
N ALA A 170 -3.56 -15.41 8.58
CA ALA A 170 -4.01 -14.82 9.83
C ALA A 170 -5.51 -14.57 9.76
N GLU A 171 -6.16 -14.59 10.91
CA GLU A 171 -7.57 -14.24 11.06
C GLU A 171 -7.68 -12.97 11.91
N MET A 172 -8.55 -12.05 11.50
CA MET A 172 -8.81 -10.84 12.27
C MET A 172 -9.86 -11.14 13.35
N THR A 173 -9.52 -10.80 14.59
CA THR A 173 -10.46 -10.87 15.70
C THR A 173 -11.56 -9.81 15.51
N ASP A 174 -12.76 -10.25 15.29
CA ASP A 174 -13.95 -9.40 15.21
C ASP A 174 -14.84 -9.49 16.47
N GLY A 175 -15.96 -8.76 16.46
CA GLY A 175 -16.90 -8.75 17.59
C GLY A 175 -17.56 -10.10 17.84
N ASP A 176 -17.81 -10.89 16.80
CA ASP A 176 -18.43 -12.20 16.90
C ASP A 176 -17.47 -13.20 17.51
N PHE A 177 -16.20 -13.22 17.06
CA PHE A 177 -15.12 -14.02 17.67
C PHE A 177 -14.95 -13.70 19.15
N VAL A 178 -14.97 -12.41 19.52
CA VAL A 178 -14.85 -11.99 20.93
C VAL A 178 -16.06 -12.49 21.72
N THR A 179 -17.26 -12.38 21.20
CA THR A 179 -18.51 -12.82 21.84
C THR A 179 -18.50 -14.32 22.08
N ASP A 180 -18.07 -15.11 21.11
CA ASP A 180 -17.99 -16.56 21.19
C ASP A 180 -16.87 -17.04 22.12
N SER A 181 -15.79 -16.28 22.23
CA SER A 181 -14.61 -16.63 23.02
C SER A 181 -14.70 -16.19 24.49
N ILE A 182 -15.47 -15.15 24.78
CA ILE A 182 -15.57 -14.59 26.14
C ILE A 182 -16.85 -15.08 26.84
N ARG A 183 -16.66 -15.99 27.77
CA ARG A 183 -17.74 -16.43 28.65
C ARG A 183 -18.21 -15.29 29.57
N LEU A 184 -19.49 -14.94 29.52
CA LEU A 184 -20.06 -13.95 30.42
C LEU A 184 -19.95 -14.39 31.91
N PRO A 185 -19.77 -13.43 32.85
CA PRO A 185 -19.75 -13.71 34.27
C PRO A 185 -21.03 -14.39 34.74
N GLN A 186 -20.89 -15.39 35.61
CA GLN A 186 -21.99 -16.03 36.31
C GLN A 186 -21.95 -15.71 37.80
N LEU A 187 -23.09 -15.87 38.49
CA LEU A 187 -23.19 -15.59 39.94
C LEU A 187 -22.22 -16.43 40.78
N SER A 188 -21.86 -17.61 40.29
CA SER A 188 -20.91 -18.55 40.94
C SER A 188 -19.44 -18.23 40.63
N ASP A 189 -19.15 -17.26 39.78
CA ASP A 189 -17.76 -16.95 39.40
C ASP A 189 -17.01 -16.23 40.51
N GLY A 190 -15.87 -16.77 40.84
CA GLY A 190 -14.89 -16.16 41.75
C GLY A 190 -13.76 -15.46 40.97
N LYS A 191 -12.86 -14.87 41.72
CA LYS A 191 -11.73 -14.08 41.20
C LYS A 191 -10.88 -14.80 40.16
N TYR A 192 -10.76 -16.12 40.24
CA TYR A 192 -9.88 -16.95 39.37
C TYR A 192 -10.65 -17.97 38.53
N SER A 193 -12.00 -18.08 38.66
CA SER A 193 -12.75 -19.14 37.98
C SER A 193 -12.82 -18.94 36.47
N ARG A 194 -12.53 -17.75 35.99
CA ARG A 194 -12.54 -17.39 34.56
C ARG A 194 -11.13 -17.37 33.93
N GLY A 195 -10.10 -17.77 34.65
CA GLY A 195 -8.71 -17.74 34.19
C GLY A 195 -7.91 -16.56 34.72
N VAL A 196 -6.63 -16.56 34.43
CA VAL A 196 -5.67 -15.52 34.76
C VAL A 196 -4.91 -15.12 33.53
N VAL A 197 -4.81 -13.84 33.27
CA VAL A 197 -4.01 -13.28 32.16
C VAL A 197 -2.72 -12.70 32.73
N GLY A 198 -1.59 -13.15 32.19
CA GLY A 198 -0.28 -12.56 32.43
C GLY A 198 0.07 -11.62 31.27
N LEU A 199 0.50 -10.40 31.59
CA LEU A 199 1.10 -9.47 30.64
C LEU A 199 2.62 -9.49 30.86
N VAL A 200 3.40 -9.69 29.82
CA VAL A 200 4.86 -9.70 29.82
C VAL A 200 5.40 -8.52 29.07
#